data_30d6f283b51cd270e7b1e4d762573592
#
_entry.id   30d6f283b51cd270e7b1e4d762573592
#
_cell.length_a   1.000
_cell.length_b   1.000
_cell.length_c   1.000
_cell.angle_alpha   90.00
_cell.angle_beta   90.00
_cell.angle_gamma   90.00
#
_symmetry.space_group_name_H-M   'P 1'
#
loop_
_entity.id
_entity.type
_entity.pdbx_description
1 polymer ?
#
loop_
_entity_poly.entity_id
_entity_poly.type
_entity_poly.pdbx_seq_one_letter_code
_entity_poly.pdbx_strand_id
1 'polypeptide(L)'
;MQRFARVWVWFLLLGLPLTAHAQLKLGDNLEMTSGGLLTVGYNATSGDFVQSSHGIQAGIGGDVSGYYYNPNFLNFTIIPYYNQSHFNSDSQSLSSASGVNAVANIFTGSHFPGSVSYRYDYNSTGIFGLANTPNFTAQGSGQGLGINWSVLVPGWPTLSVGYTHGSGTGNVYGTDQTTNSRNQTFNLRSSYTWADWNLNGFYDHYTQHSDFPLFLAGEEANYNGHGNDVGFSAGRQLPWNGQMYAYYNRSAFTNDYQNGTDAPLSNTSYTTSTESVGATFHPILKLSLSASESYTNNLSGFLLQNLASNGILPPPVNLGASSYSFTVGGGVGYQFTNNLAGSMQATHYQQHYYGQTYTGTYLSGTVNYAKRLWNTFSFSAGIVDSYNGIGSNALGFFGNVNASRQLGRWELSGNLSYAINTQSQLITYSNSNYGYSANLHRRFSNRVQWTAAFNGSHSGLSNQAGTSSHSEGYTTSLGYKWVQVNALYATGSGNALLTNGGLVPLPPLPSQPDFNAVAYSSETYGGGVAISPIKRLSIAGTYNRSFSHTLANAIASRNSQELFDLQLRYHFRRIGFNAGATRFSQGISAAGTRPGSVNSYYAGISRWFDFF
;
A
#
# COMPACT_ATOMS: atom_id res chain seq x y z
N MET A 1 52.36 -11.58 -13.20
CA MET A 1 52.17 -12.92 -12.58
C MET A 1 51.45 -12.87 -11.21
N GLN A 2 51.73 -11.93 -10.33
CA GLN A 2 51.04 -11.87 -9.02
C GLN A 2 49.52 -11.67 -9.05
N ARG A 3 48.96 -11.03 -10.09
CA ARG A 3 47.51 -10.86 -10.22
C ARG A 3 46.77 -12.15 -10.63
N PHE A 4 47.39 -13.01 -11.38
CA PHE A 4 46.84 -14.32 -11.75
C PHE A 4 46.79 -15.29 -10.57
N ALA A 5 47.79 -15.27 -9.71
CA ALA A 5 47.85 -16.15 -8.52
C ALA A 5 46.70 -15.85 -7.52
N ARG A 6 46.26 -14.58 -7.39
CA ARG A 6 45.15 -14.21 -6.52
C ARG A 6 43.79 -14.71 -7.03
N VAL A 7 43.60 -14.78 -8.34
CA VAL A 7 42.35 -15.31 -8.94
C VAL A 7 42.25 -16.84 -8.70
N TRP A 8 43.37 -17.56 -8.78
CA TRP A 8 43.41 -19.01 -8.51
C TRP A 8 43.16 -19.38 -7.05
N VAL A 9 43.55 -18.54 -6.10
CA VAL A 9 43.26 -18.74 -4.67
C VAL A 9 41.74 -18.64 -4.42
N TRP A 10 41.08 -17.73 -5.09
CA TRP A 10 39.62 -17.62 -5.00
C TRP A 10 38.89 -18.79 -5.66
N PHE A 11 39.38 -19.28 -6.79
CA PHE A 11 38.87 -20.50 -7.42
C PHE A 11 39.07 -21.75 -6.56
N LEU A 12 40.17 -21.85 -5.85
CA LEU A 12 40.44 -22.94 -4.91
C LEU A 12 39.53 -22.87 -3.68
N LEU A 13 39.28 -21.69 -3.13
CA LEU A 13 38.33 -21.50 -2.04
C LEU A 13 36.89 -21.85 -2.45
N LEU A 14 36.50 -21.55 -3.69
CA LEU A 14 35.21 -21.94 -4.24
C LEU A 14 35.09 -23.44 -4.51
N GLY A 15 36.23 -24.15 -4.66
CA GLY A 15 36.32 -25.59 -4.99
C GLY A 15 36.34 -26.55 -3.79
N LEU A 16 36.63 -26.08 -2.59
CA LEU A 16 36.71 -26.95 -1.41
C LEU A 16 35.31 -27.48 -1.01
N PRO A 17 35.16 -28.82 -0.91
CA PRO A 17 33.91 -29.38 -0.39
C PRO A 17 33.91 -29.25 1.14
N LEU A 18 33.45 -28.14 1.66
CA LEU A 18 33.10 -28.01 3.08
C LEU A 18 31.73 -28.67 3.29
N THR A 19 31.73 -29.97 3.54
CA THR A 19 30.56 -30.73 3.96
C THR A 19 30.60 -30.91 5.46
N ALA A 20 30.28 -29.90 6.21
CA ALA A 20 29.99 -30.05 7.63
C ALA A 20 28.56 -29.57 7.87
N HIS A 21 27.64 -30.51 7.97
CA HIS A 21 26.35 -30.24 8.63
C HIS A 21 26.60 -30.40 10.14
N ALA A 22 27.23 -29.42 10.75
CA ALA A 22 27.43 -29.42 12.17
C ALA A 22 26.59 -28.29 12.77
N GLN A 23 25.73 -28.63 13.72
CA GLN A 23 25.17 -27.64 14.62
C GLN A 23 26.28 -27.28 15.61
N LEU A 24 26.57 -26.01 15.74
CA LEU A 24 27.52 -25.56 16.74
C LEU A 24 26.79 -25.52 18.10
N LYS A 25 27.21 -26.38 19.03
CA LYS A 25 26.82 -26.29 20.43
C LYS A 25 27.89 -25.52 21.19
N LEU A 26 27.52 -24.37 21.73
CA LEU A 26 28.34 -23.57 22.63
C LEU A 26 27.82 -23.76 24.07
N GLY A 27 28.49 -24.66 24.80
CA GLY A 27 27.97 -25.12 26.10
C GLY A 27 26.68 -25.95 25.94
N ASP A 28 25.95 -26.11 27.06
CA ASP A 28 24.76 -26.97 27.08
C ASP A 28 23.49 -26.26 26.56
N ASN A 29 23.54 -24.96 26.38
CA ASN A 29 22.31 -24.14 26.22
C ASN A 29 22.21 -23.36 24.90
N LEU A 30 23.26 -23.26 24.10
CA LEU A 30 23.25 -22.52 22.85
C LEU A 30 23.46 -23.45 21.67
N GLU A 31 22.44 -23.61 20.86
CA GLU A 31 22.53 -24.28 19.56
C GLU A 31 22.39 -23.27 18.44
N MET A 32 23.33 -23.32 17.49
CA MET A 32 23.34 -22.42 16.33
C MET A 32 23.59 -23.20 15.05
N THR A 33 23.01 -22.73 13.99
CA THR A 33 23.32 -23.09 12.62
C THR A 33 23.82 -21.84 11.91
N SER A 34 24.84 -21.98 11.11
CA SER A 34 25.39 -20.89 10.34
C SER A 34 25.59 -21.29 8.90
N GLY A 35 25.10 -20.45 8.03
CA GLY A 35 25.36 -20.54 6.60
C GLY A 35 25.89 -19.22 6.06
N GLY A 36 26.49 -19.25 4.91
CA GLY A 36 26.99 -18.04 4.28
C GLY A 36 26.98 -18.13 2.77
N LEU A 37 26.80 -16.98 2.16
CA LEU A 37 26.87 -16.77 0.73
C LEU A 37 28.11 -15.94 0.42
N LEU A 38 29.03 -16.48 -0.35
CA LEU A 38 30.12 -15.72 -0.92
C LEU A 38 29.79 -15.42 -2.37
N THR A 39 29.89 -14.14 -2.74
CA THR A 39 29.67 -13.69 -4.11
C THR A 39 30.90 -12.95 -4.60
N VAL A 40 31.35 -13.26 -5.79
CA VAL A 40 32.38 -12.51 -6.50
C VAL A 40 31.81 -12.13 -7.85
N GLY A 41 31.91 -10.87 -8.19
CA GLY A 41 31.33 -10.38 -9.43
C GLY A 41 32.03 -9.15 -9.97
N TYR A 42 31.63 -8.80 -11.16
CA TYR A 42 31.99 -7.56 -11.84
C TYR A 42 30.77 -6.68 -11.90
N ASN A 43 30.90 -5.44 -11.46
CA ASN A 43 29.88 -4.42 -11.61
C ASN A 43 30.42 -3.26 -12.43
N ALA A 44 29.57 -2.68 -13.26
CA ALA A 44 29.84 -1.45 -13.96
C ALA A 44 28.59 -0.56 -13.90
N THR A 45 28.80 0.70 -13.58
CA THR A 45 27.74 1.72 -13.57
C THR A 45 28.21 2.90 -14.41
N SER A 46 27.29 3.46 -15.19
CA SER A 46 27.51 4.67 -15.97
C SER A 46 26.21 5.43 -16.15
N GLY A 47 26.29 6.74 -16.31
CA GLY A 47 25.10 7.53 -16.58
C GLY A 47 25.27 8.99 -16.20
N ASP A 48 24.18 9.73 -16.36
CA ASP A 48 24.14 11.17 -16.10
C ASP A 48 24.09 11.48 -14.61
N PHE A 49 23.54 10.55 -13.82
CA PHE A 49 23.35 10.73 -12.37
C PHE A 49 24.45 10.12 -11.50
N VAL A 50 25.39 9.38 -12.09
CA VAL A 50 26.46 8.70 -11.37
C VAL A 50 27.76 8.80 -12.14
N GLN A 51 28.87 8.92 -11.40
CA GLN A 51 30.20 8.79 -12.04
C GLN A 51 30.36 7.37 -12.57
N SER A 52 30.85 7.27 -13.79
CA SER A 52 31.14 5.98 -14.40
C SER A 52 32.17 5.23 -13.57
N SER A 53 31.79 4.07 -13.11
CA SER A 53 32.62 3.19 -12.28
C SER A 53 32.53 1.75 -12.77
N HIS A 54 33.61 1.01 -12.64
CA HIS A 54 33.62 -0.41 -12.89
C HIS A 54 34.64 -1.11 -12.01
N GLY A 55 34.39 -2.33 -11.66
CA GLY A 55 35.30 -3.08 -10.81
C GLY A 55 34.81 -4.46 -10.42
N ILE A 56 35.75 -5.22 -9.86
CA ILE A 56 35.43 -6.50 -9.25
C ILE A 56 35.00 -6.23 -7.80
N GLN A 57 33.85 -6.76 -7.45
CA GLN A 57 33.30 -6.66 -6.11
C GLN A 57 33.15 -8.05 -5.49
N ALA A 58 33.43 -8.13 -4.20
CA ALA A 58 33.12 -9.31 -3.41
C ALA A 58 31.98 -8.99 -2.45
N GLY A 59 30.98 -9.85 -2.43
CA GLY A 59 29.86 -9.76 -1.53
C GLY A 59 29.85 -10.94 -0.56
N ILE A 60 29.45 -10.71 0.67
CA ILE A 60 29.27 -11.74 1.69
C ILE A 60 27.87 -11.59 2.24
N GLY A 61 27.11 -12.69 2.26
CA GLY A 61 25.88 -12.82 3.02
C GLY A 61 26.04 -13.89 4.08
N GLY A 62 25.39 -13.71 5.20
CA GLY A 62 25.37 -14.71 6.27
C GLY A 62 23.95 -15.01 6.69
N ASP A 63 23.75 -16.19 7.23
CA ASP A 63 22.56 -16.57 7.98
C ASP A 63 23.06 -17.29 9.24
N VAL A 64 22.82 -16.69 10.38
CA VAL A 64 23.07 -17.28 11.68
C VAL A 64 21.74 -17.40 12.38
N SER A 65 21.28 -18.61 12.56
CA SER A 65 20.02 -18.88 13.26
C SER A 65 20.26 -19.87 14.40
N GLY A 66 19.52 -19.73 15.47
CA GLY A 66 19.70 -20.60 16.61
C GLY A 66 18.73 -20.32 17.73
N TYR A 67 18.97 -20.99 18.83
CA TYR A 67 18.20 -20.77 20.04
C TYR A 67 19.09 -20.87 21.29
N TYR A 68 18.68 -20.17 22.34
CA TYR A 68 19.29 -20.29 23.64
C TYR A 68 18.34 -21.00 24.58
N TYR A 69 18.83 -22.01 25.29
CA TYR A 69 18.16 -22.89 26.22
C TYR A 69 17.15 -23.84 25.53
N ASN A 70 16.14 -23.31 24.89
CA ASN A 70 15.26 -24.04 23.97
C ASN A 70 14.61 -23.08 22.96
N PRO A 71 14.07 -23.57 21.82
CA PRO A 71 13.47 -22.74 20.79
C PRO A 71 12.30 -21.87 21.26
N ASN A 72 11.62 -22.27 22.34
CA ASN A 72 10.50 -21.51 22.88
C ASN A 72 10.93 -20.44 23.89
N PHE A 73 12.15 -20.54 24.44
CA PHE A 73 12.67 -19.52 25.33
C PHE A 73 13.22 -18.33 24.58
N LEU A 74 14.17 -18.57 23.68
CA LEU A 74 14.75 -17.55 22.82
C LEU A 74 15.21 -18.21 21.53
N ASN A 75 14.65 -17.80 20.41
CA ASN A 75 15.20 -18.10 19.10
C ASN A 75 15.58 -16.82 18.37
N PHE A 76 16.61 -16.89 17.57
CA PHE A 76 17.12 -15.73 16.84
C PHE A 76 17.56 -16.09 15.44
N THR A 77 17.48 -15.09 14.56
CA THR A 77 18.04 -15.14 13.21
C THR A 77 18.72 -13.81 12.92
N ILE A 78 19.97 -13.86 12.46
CA ILE A 78 20.78 -12.71 12.10
C ILE A 78 21.29 -12.93 10.68
N ILE A 79 20.96 -12.01 9.79
CA ILE A 79 21.30 -12.04 8.37
C ILE A 79 22.15 -10.82 8.04
N PRO A 80 23.46 -10.87 8.26
CA PRO A 80 24.36 -9.83 7.76
C PRO A 80 24.59 -10.00 6.27
N TYR A 81 24.70 -8.91 5.55
CA TYR A 81 25.01 -8.90 4.13
C TYR A 81 25.89 -7.71 3.77
N TYR A 82 26.80 -7.93 2.86
CA TYR A 82 27.68 -6.89 2.37
C TYR A 82 27.76 -6.95 0.85
N ASN A 83 27.53 -5.81 0.22
CA ASN A 83 27.63 -5.60 -1.22
C ASN A 83 26.80 -6.62 -2.04
N GLN A 84 25.63 -6.94 -1.56
CA GLN A 84 24.71 -7.87 -2.18
C GLN A 84 23.67 -7.12 -3.00
N SER A 85 23.49 -7.50 -4.27
CA SER A 85 22.38 -7.00 -5.07
C SER A 85 21.09 -7.61 -4.55
N HIS A 86 20.25 -6.81 -3.92
CA HIS A 86 18.92 -7.20 -3.50
C HIS A 86 17.89 -6.80 -4.55
N PHE A 87 17.18 -7.79 -5.07
CA PHE A 87 15.92 -7.55 -5.72
C PHE A 87 14.84 -7.45 -4.64
N ASN A 88 14.30 -6.29 -4.45
CA ASN A 88 13.05 -6.16 -3.76
C ASN A 88 11.92 -6.65 -4.70
N SER A 89 10.86 -7.24 -4.14
CA SER A 89 9.66 -7.67 -4.89
C SER A 89 9.04 -6.55 -5.74
N ASP A 90 9.37 -5.31 -5.44
CA ASP A 90 8.85 -4.11 -6.10
C ASP A 90 9.76 -3.57 -7.22
N SER A 91 10.73 -4.35 -7.69
CA SER A 91 11.64 -4.04 -8.82
C SER A 91 12.46 -2.74 -8.70
N GLN A 92 12.75 -2.27 -7.50
CA GLN A 92 13.23 -0.92 -7.26
C GLN A 92 14.69 -0.79 -6.82
N SER A 93 15.44 -1.87 -6.69
CA SER A 93 16.81 -1.78 -6.20
C SER A 93 17.82 -1.95 -7.33
N LEU A 94 18.46 -0.86 -7.67
CA LEU A 94 19.52 -0.78 -8.71
C LEU A 94 20.93 -0.87 -8.14
N SER A 95 21.11 -0.90 -6.83
CA SER A 95 22.41 -0.87 -6.17
C SER A 95 22.63 -2.04 -5.25
N SER A 96 23.88 -2.35 -5.02
CA SER A 96 24.31 -3.29 -3.98
C SER A 96 24.03 -2.68 -2.60
N ALA A 97 23.32 -3.42 -1.76
CA ALA A 97 23.04 -3.03 -0.39
C ALA A 97 23.91 -3.81 0.59
N SER A 98 24.33 -3.15 1.65
CA SER A 98 25.04 -3.76 2.78
C SER A 98 24.24 -3.53 4.04
N GLY A 99 24.26 -4.46 4.97
CA GLY A 99 23.51 -4.26 6.19
C GLY A 99 23.37 -5.49 7.06
N VAL A 100 22.43 -5.43 7.97
CA VAL A 100 22.08 -6.54 8.85
C VAL A 100 20.57 -6.53 9.11
N ASN A 101 20.00 -7.71 9.12
CA ASN A 101 18.64 -7.94 9.59
C ASN A 101 18.72 -8.96 10.73
N ALA A 102 18.23 -8.59 11.91
CA ALA A 102 18.24 -9.43 13.08
C ALA A 102 16.84 -9.51 13.68
N VAL A 103 16.40 -10.70 14.01
CA VAL A 103 15.12 -10.96 14.69
C VAL A 103 15.38 -11.91 15.84
N ALA A 104 14.86 -11.58 17.01
CA ALA A 104 14.85 -12.45 18.17
C ALA A 104 13.41 -12.61 18.66
N ASN A 105 12.97 -13.85 18.82
CA ASN A 105 11.67 -14.18 19.40
C ASN A 105 11.90 -14.79 20.79
N ILE A 106 11.16 -14.29 21.75
CA ILE A 106 11.34 -14.57 23.17
C ILE A 106 10.04 -15.17 23.70
N PHE A 107 10.12 -16.23 24.47
CA PHE A 107 8.99 -16.93 25.08
C PHE A 107 7.92 -17.39 24.09
N THR A 108 8.34 -17.81 22.88
CA THR A 108 7.43 -18.34 21.86
C THR A 108 6.66 -19.55 22.40
N GLY A 109 5.34 -19.55 22.24
CA GLY A 109 4.48 -20.61 22.80
C GLY A 109 4.15 -20.45 24.28
N SER A 110 4.60 -19.40 24.96
CA SER A 110 4.17 -19.03 26.31
C SER A 110 2.98 -18.07 26.28
N HIS A 111 2.50 -17.72 27.46
CA HIS A 111 1.50 -16.65 27.62
C HIS A 111 2.07 -15.24 27.44
N PHE A 112 3.37 -15.10 27.26
CA PHE A 112 4.07 -13.80 27.19
C PHE A 112 5.05 -13.74 26.00
N PRO A 113 4.61 -14.08 24.77
CA PRO A 113 5.51 -14.05 23.63
C PRO A 113 5.94 -12.62 23.30
N GLY A 114 7.21 -12.46 22.96
CA GLY A 114 7.78 -11.20 22.52
C GLY A 114 8.68 -11.38 21.30
N SER A 115 8.93 -10.29 20.60
CA SER A 115 9.92 -10.24 19.52
C SER A 115 10.62 -8.89 19.46
N VAL A 116 11.89 -8.94 19.11
CA VAL A 116 12.70 -7.76 18.82
C VAL A 116 13.27 -7.93 17.43
N SER A 117 13.12 -6.94 16.59
CA SER A 117 13.69 -6.92 15.25
C SER A 117 14.54 -5.67 15.06
N TYR A 118 15.67 -5.82 14.41
CA TYR A 118 16.56 -4.72 14.04
C TYR A 118 16.98 -4.89 12.59
N ARG A 119 16.89 -3.80 11.84
CA ARG A 119 17.36 -3.73 10.46
C ARG A 119 18.23 -2.50 10.28
N TYR A 120 19.32 -2.69 9.57
CA TYR A 120 20.17 -1.60 9.10
C TYR A 120 20.56 -1.88 7.65
N ASP A 121 20.30 -0.90 6.78
CA ASP A 121 20.64 -0.96 5.36
C ASP A 121 21.53 0.24 5.01
N TYR A 122 22.57 -0.01 4.25
CA TYR A 122 23.48 1.00 3.71
C TYR A 122 23.51 0.89 2.18
N ASN A 123 23.55 2.01 1.49
CA ASN A 123 23.45 2.08 0.03
C ASN A 123 22.20 1.42 -0.56
N SER A 124 21.12 1.35 0.20
CA SER A 124 19.85 0.90 -0.32
C SER A 124 19.21 1.96 -1.23
N THR A 125 18.53 1.49 -2.26
CA THR A 125 17.77 2.38 -3.16
C THR A 125 16.29 2.28 -2.84
N GLY A 126 15.63 3.41 -2.69
CA GLY A 126 14.20 3.51 -2.43
C GLY A 126 13.50 4.47 -3.37
N ILE A 127 12.20 4.28 -3.56
CA ILE A 127 11.33 5.25 -4.23
C ILE A 127 10.55 6.00 -3.16
N PHE A 128 10.64 7.32 -3.22
CA PHE A 128 9.84 8.19 -2.38
C PHE A 128 8.67 8.75 -3.22
N GLY A 129 7.46 8.41 -2.80
CA GLY A 129 6.23 8.99 -3.33
C GLY A 129 5.65 9.95 -2.32
N LEU A 130 5.65 11.23 -2.65
CA LEU A 130 4.90 12.24 -1.92
C LEU A 130 3.67 12.58 -2.74
N ALA A 131 2.56 12.78 -2.05
CA ALA A 131 1.39 13.33 -2.72
C ALA A 131 1.76 14.66 -3.36
N ASN A 132 1.30 14.86 -4.58
CA ASN A 132 1.50 16.07 -5.37
C ASN A 132 2.94 16.31 -5.85
N THR A 133 3.86 15.40 -5.61
CA THR A 133 5.20 15.43 -6.18
C THR A 133 5.44 14.20 -7.05
N PRO A 134 6.26 14.31 -8.11
CA PRO A 134 6.65 13.13 -8.85
C PRO A 134 7.45 12.19 -7.94
N ASN A 135 7.22 10.89 -8.07
CA ASN A 135 8.03 9.89 -7.38
C ASN A 135 9.49 10.06 -7.80
N PHE A 136 10.39 10.07 -6.84
CA PHE A 136 11.82 10.15 -7.10
C PHE A 136 12.55 8.97 -6.46
N THR A 137 13.69 8.63 -7.04
CA THR A 137 14.54 7.57 -6.53
C THR A 137 15.68 8.17 -5.72
N ALA A 138 15.88 7.68 -4.53
CA ALA A 138 16.98 8.08 -3.66
C ALA A 138 17.85 6.89 -3.30
N GLN A 139 19.13 7.12 -3.10
CA GLN A 139 20.08 6.14 -2.58
C GLN A 139 20.58 6.58 -1.21
N GLY A 140 20.53 5.70 -0.24
CA GLY A 140 20.88 6.09 1.10
C GLY A 140 20.98 4.95 2.10
N SER A 141 20.88 5.29 3.36
CA SER A 141 20.91 4.35 4.47
C SER A 141 19.60 4.43 5.26
N GLY A 142 19.22 3.31 5.83
CA GLY A 142 18.06 3.23 6.69
C GLY A 142 18.30 2.31 7.88
N GLN A 143 17.62 2.58 8.98
CA GLN A 143 17.61 1.72 10.14
C GLN A 143 16.20 1.58 10.68
N GLY A 144 15.90 0.42 11.23
CA GLY A 144 14.62 0.12 11.85
C GLY A 144 14.78 -0.73 13.09
N LEU A 145 14.04 -0.39 14.12
CA LEU A 145 13.90 -1.17 15.35
C LEU A 145 12.42 -1.48 15.55
N GLY A 146 12.09 -2.73 15.78
CA GLY A 146 10.74 -3.17 16.12
C GLY A 146 10.77 -3.99 17.42
N ILE A 147 9.85 -3.70 18.32
CA ILE A 147 9.64 -4.45 19.56
C ILE A 147 8.17 -4.77 19.64
N ASN A 148 7.82 -6.04 19.79
CA ASN A 148 6.45 -6.47 20.02
C ASN A 148 6.41 -7.40 21.22
N TRP A 149 5.42 -7.21 22.07
CA TRP A 149 5.20 -8.05 23.24
C TRP A 149 3.73 -8.30 23.44
N SER A 150 3.36 -9.52 23.80
CA SER A 150 1.96 -9.87 24.01
C SER A 150 1.77 -10.60 25.34
N VAL A 151 0.59 -10.42 25.92
CA VAL A 151 0.10 -11.15 27.11
C VAL A 151 -1.15 -11.91 26.68
N LEU A 152 -1.07 -13.24 26.71
CA LEU A 152 -2.08 -14.16 26.17
C LEU A 152 -2.56 -15.14 27.25
N VAL A 153 -2.86 -14.63 28.45
CA VAL A 153 -3.32 -15.45 29.56
C VAL A 153 -4.78 -15.84 29.36
N PRO A 154 -5.13 -17.13 29.34
CA PRO A 154 -6.51 -17.57 29.19
C PRO A 154 -7.44 -16.99 30.25
N GLY A 155 -8.59 -16.48 29.84
CA GLY A 155 -9.57 -15.86 30.73
C GLY A 155 -9.28 -14.41 31.11
N TRP A 156 -8.13 -13.87 30.73
CA TRP A 156 -7.75 -12.46 30.91
C TRP A 156 -7.83 -11.70 29.57
N PRO A 157 -7.94 -10.37 29.62
CA PRO A 157 -7.78 -9.58 28.41
C PRO A 157 -6.42 -9.87 27.75
N THR A 158 -6.43 -10.12 26.45
CA THR A 158 -5.18 -10.14 25.69
C THR A 158 -4.62 -8.73 25.61
N LEU A 159 -3.32 -8.59 25.75
CA LEU A 159 -2.64 -7.32 25.61
C LEU A 159 -1.49 -7.48 24.61
N SER A 160 -1.37 -6.56 23.70
CA SER A 160 -0.27 -6.52 22.72
C SER A 160 0.29 -5.10 22.66
N VAL A 161 1.58 -4.97 22.88
CA VAL A 161 2.32 -3.72 22.85
C VAL A 161 3.33 -3.81 21.72
N GLY A 162 3.35 -2.81 20.85
CA GLY A 162 4.31 -2.69 19.77
C GLY A 162 4.99 -1.32 19.79
N TYR A 163 6.26 -1.32 19.49
CA TYR A 163 7.03 -0.10 19.25
C TYR A 163 7.84 -0.29 17.97
N THR A 164 7.76 0.66 17.06
CA THR A 164 8.61 0.71 15.89
C THR A 164 9.31 2.06 15.80
N HIS A 165 10.56 2.04 15.42
CA HIS A 165 11.36 3.22 15.11
C HIS A 165 12.06 3.00 13.79
N GLY A 166 11.91 3.93 12.86
CA GLY A 166 12.59 3.91 11.58
C GLY A 166 13.24 5.26 11.31
N SER A 167 14.40 5.25 10.69
CA SER A 167 15.02 6.46 10.14
C SER A 167 15.76 6.12 8.85
N GLY A 168 15.81 7.08 7.94
CA GLY A 168 16.50 6.92 6.67
C GLY A 168 17.02 8.26 6.16
N THR A 169 18.14 8.20 5.48
CA THR A 169 18.73 9.34 4.78
C THR A 169 19.06 8.91 3.36
N GLY A 170 18.85 9.74 2.38
CA GLY A 170 19.15 9.40 1.00
C GLY A 170 19.46 10.61 0.14
N ASN A 171 20.29 10.40 -0.87
CA ASN A 171 20.56 11.38 -1.92
C ASN A 171 19.61 11.13 -3.09
N VAL A 172 18.94 12.15 -3.55
CA VAL A 172 18.04 12.05 -4.70
C VAL A 172 18.86 11.99 -5.99
N TYR A 173 18.62 10.98 -6.80
CA TYR A 173 19.32 10.85 -8.08
C TYR A 173 19.09 12.06 -8.99
N GLY A 174 20.17 12.58 -9.54
CA GLY A 174 20.15 13.73 -10.44
C GLY A 174 20.17 15.08 -9.74
N THR A 175 20.33 15.11 -8.43
CA THR A 175 20.44 16.32 -7.62
C THR A 175 21.50 16.14 -6.54
N ASP A 176 22.01 17.24 -5.99
CA ASP A 176 22.86 17.25 -4.80
C ASP A 176 22.03 17.28 -3.49
N GLN A 177 20.72 17.07 -3.61
CA GLN A 177 19.79 17.20 -2.50
C GLN A 177 19.61 15.88 -1.75
N THR A 178 19.45 16.00 -0.45
CA THR A 178 19.23 14.88 0.46
C THR A 178 17.79 14.84 0.94
N THR A 179 17.33 13.66 1.28
CA THR A 179 16.08 13.44 2.01
C THR A 179 16.40 12.82 3.36
N ASN A 180 15.69 13.23 4.38
CA ASN A 180 15.73 12.60 5.69
C ASN A 180 14.32 12.20 6.08
N SER A 181 14.19 11.02 6.65
CA SER A 181 12.91 10.59 7.21
C SER A 181 13.12 9.91 8.55
N ARG A 182 12.22 10.16 9.47
CA ARG A 182 12.18 9.51 10.77
C ARG A 182 10.73 9.24 11.13
N ASN A 183 10.44 8.02 11.52
CA ASN A 183 9.12 7.63 12.01
C ASN A 183 9.24 6.84 13.31
N GLN A 184 8.28 7.04 14.18
CA GLN A 184 8.12 6.27 15.41
C GLN A 184 6.66 5.94 15.56
N THR A 185 6.36 4.71 15.95
CA THR A 185 5.00 4.29 16.23
C THR A 185 4.99 3.46 17.51
N PHE A 186 4.12 3.81 18.40
CA PHE A 186 3.77 2.99 19.56
C PHE A 186 2.33 2.54 19.39
N ASN A 187 2.08 1.26 19.56
CA ASN A 187 0.73 0.70 19.50
C ASN A 187 0.46 -0.19 20.71
N LEU A 188 -0.77 -0.08 21.20
CA LEU A 188 -1.31 -0.90 22.26
C LEU A 188 -2.64 -1.47 21.78
N ARG A 189 -2.82 -2.77 21.88
CA ARG A 189 -4.05 -3.46 21.50
C ARG A 189 -4.49 -4.35 22.65
N SER A 190 -5.79 -4.38 22.92
CA SER A 190 -6.37 -5.29 23.91
C SER A 190 -7.65 -5.87 23.35
N SER A 191 -7.89 -7.14 23.58
CA SER A 191 -9.16 -7.79 23.30
C SER A 191 -9.59 -8.68 24.48
N TYR A 192 -10.89 -8.68 24.76
CA TYR A 192 -11.46 -9.46 25.84
C TYR A 192 -12.86 -9.93 25.49
N THR A 193 -13.15 -11.18 25.80
CA THR A 193 -14.51 -11.71 25.69
C THR A 193 -15.07 -11.90 27.08
N TRP A 194 -16.15 -11.18 27.41
CA TRP A 194 -16.80 -11.21 28.71
C TRP A 194 -18.31 -11.24 28.55
N ALA A 195 -18.96 -12.25 29.12
CA ALA A 195 -20.41 -12.40 29.12
C ALA A 195 -21.05 -12.21 27.72
N ASP A 196 -20.46 -12.87 26.69
CA ASP A 196 -20.84 -12.78 25.28
C ASP A 196 -20.54 -11.43 24.60
N TRP A 197 -19.89 -10.51 25.30
CA TRP A 197 -19.34 -9.30 24.71
C TRP A 197 -17.92 -9.54 24.21
N ASN A 198 -17.66 -9.12 22.98
CA ASN A 198 -16.31 -9.00 22.42
C ASN A 198 -15.88 -7.55 22.53
N LEU A 199 -14.95 -7.28 23.43
CA LEU A 199 -14.43 -5.95 23.71
C LEU A 199 -13.05 -5.81 23.10
N ASN A 200 -12.82 -4.73 22.34
CA ASN A 200 -11.50 -4.43 21.80
C ASN A 200 -11.17 -2.97 22.08
N GLY A 201 -9.93 -2.73 22.45
CA GLY A 201 -9.42 -1.39 22.69
C GLY A 201 -8.06 -1.23 22.01
N PHE A 202 -7.78 -0.03 21.54
CA PHE A 202 -6.48 0.30 20.99
C PHE A 202 -6.05 1.72 21.32
N TYR A 203 -4.74 1.89 21.35
CA TYR A 203 -4.08 3.19 21.40
C TYR A 203 -2.90 3.17 20.44
N ASP A 204 -2.82 4.15 19.56
CA ASP A 204 -1.71 4.39 18.66
C ASP A 204 -1.15 5.78 18.89
N HIS A 205 0.15 5.85 19.00
CA HIS A 205 0.89 7.10 18.97
C HIS A 205 1.92 7.04 17.85
N TYR A 206 1.95 8.04 17.00
CA TYR A 206 2.93 8.11 15.93
C TYR A 206 3.55 9.49 15.81
N THR A 207 4.81 9.51 15.44
CA THR A 207 5.54 10.72 15.07
C THR A 207 6.22 10.48 13.73
N GLN A 208 6.17 11.46 12.88
CA GLN A 208 6.82 11.44 11.57
C GLN A 208 7.53 12.75 11.34
N HIS A 209 8.78 12.67 10.90
CA HIS A 209 9.55 13.79 10.42
C HIS A 209 10.07 13.45 9.03
N SER A 210 10.00 14.40 8.09
CA SER A 210 10.53 14.20 6.74
C SER A 210 11.01 15.53 6.18
N ASP A 211 12.27 15.54 5.72
CA ASP A 211 12.85 16.60 4.91
C ASP A 211 12.93 16.10 3.47
N PHE A 212 12.44 16.87 2.54
CA PHE A 212 12.45 16.50 1.13
C PHE A 212 12.71 17.71 0.23
N PRO A 213 13.40 17.51 -0.91
CA PRO A 213 13.79 18.62 -1.77
C PRO A 213 12.59 19.20 -2.51
N LEU A 214 12.56 20.52 -2.59
CA LEU A 214 11.70 21.28 -3.48
C LEU A 214 12.44 21.56 -4.78
N PHE A 215 12.19 20.75 -5.80
CA PHE A 215 12.95 20.80 -7.05
C PHE A 215 12.89 22.14 -7.82
N LEU A 216 12.02 23.05 -7.42
CA LEU A 216 11.84 24.34 -8.09
C LEU A 216 12.82 25.43 -7.67
N ALA A 217 13.41 25.36 -6.48
CA ALA A 217 14.22 26.45 -5.91
C ALA A 217 15.55 26.01 -5.30
N GLY A 218 15.87 24.71 -5.29
CA GLY A 218 16.98 24.20 -4.50
C GLY A 218 16.72 24.27 -2.99
N GLU A 219 15.49 24.46 -2.59
CA GLU A 219 15.03 24.54 -1.22
C GLU A 219 14.51 23.19 -0.74
N GLU A 220 14.45 23.02 0.58
CA GLU A 220 13.91 21.84 1.23
C GLU A 220 12.56 22.17 1.86
N ALA A 221 11.62 21.24 1.77
CA ALA A 221 10.40 21.26 2.56
C ALA A 221 10.56 20.38 3.78
N ASN A 222 10.04 20.86 4.90
CA ASN A 222 10.07 20.16 6.17
C ASN A 222 8.65 19.80 6.59
N TYR A 223 8.46 18.56 6.99
CA TYR A 223 7.21 18.05 7.51
C TYR A 223 7.42 17.39 8.86
N ASN A 224 6.67 17.83 9.87
CA ASN A 224 6.59 17.21 11.18
C ASN A 224 5.14 16.88 11.48
N GLY A 225 4.86 15.61 11.70
CA GLY A 225 3.54 15.13 12.09
C GLY A 225 3.60 14.32 13.38
N HIS A 226 2.64 14.53 14.25
CA HIS A 226 2.43 13.65 15.39
C HIS A 226 0.94 13.46 15.65
N GLY A 227 0.58 12.26 16.09
CA GLY A 227 -0.81 11.93 16.31
C GLY A 227 -1.00 10.88 17.40
N ASN A 228 -2.21 10.90 17.96
CA ASN A 228 -2.68 9.90 18.92
C ASN A 228 -4.07 9.44 18.47
N ASP A 229 -4.23 8.14 18.36
CA ASP A 229 -5.50 7.49 18.09
C ASP A 229 -5.87 6.58 19.26
N VAL A 230 -7.07 6.75 19.80
CA VAL A 230 -7.66 5.93 20.85
C VAL A 230 -8.98 5.40 20.34
N GLY A 231 -9.16 4.10 20.39
CA GLY A 231 -10.42 3.49 19.99
C GLY A 231 -10.86 2.37 20.90
N PHE A 232 -12.16 2.20 20.94
CA PHE A 232 -12.83 1.14 21.66
C PHE A 232 -13.95 0.58 20.80
N SER A 233 -14.09 -0.75 20.78
CA SER A 233 -15.23 -1.41 20.16
C SER A 233 -15.79 -2.48 21.07
N ALA A 234 -17.11 -2.62 21.07
CA ALA A 234 -17.84 -3.65 21.77
C ALA A 234 -18.84 -4.30 20.82
N GLY A 235 -18.88 -5.62 20.80
CA GLY A 235 -19.84 -6.39 20.01
C GLY A 235 -20.44 -7.51 20.83
N ARG A 236 -21.73 -7.78 20.62
CA ARG A 236 -22.46 -8.86 21.28
C ARG A 236 -23.38 -9.59 20.34
N GLN A 237 -23.46 -10.90 20.49
CA GLN A 237 -24.51 -11.70 19.86
C GLN A 237 -25.85 -11.47 20.59
N LEU A 238 -26.87 -11.20 19.84
CA LEU A 238 -28.23 -10.98 20.33
C LEU A 238 -29.12 -12.17 19.97
N PRO A 239 -30.28 -12.33 20.66
CA PRO A 239 -31.31 -13.27 20.21
C PRO A 239 -31.66 -13.10 18.73
N TRP A 240 -32.26 -14.13 18.13
CA TRP A 240 -32.65 -14.17 16.71
C TRP A 240 -31.48 -14.01 15.74
N ASN A 241 -30.34 -14.63 16.03
CA ASN A 241 -29.11 -14.50 15.25
C ASN A 241 -28.72 -13.02 14.99
N GLY A 242 -29.06 -12.18 15.93
CA GLY A 242 -28.75 -10.75 15.89
C GLY A 242 -27.33 -10.45 16.33
N GLN A 243 -26.84 -9.30 15.96
CA GLN A 243 -25.55 -8.75 16.40
C GLN A 243 -25.73 -7.28 16.75
N MET A 244 -25.07 -6.85 17.80
CA MET A 244 -24.96 -5.45 18.19
C MET A 244 -23.49 -5.07 18.25
N TYR A 245 -23.18 -3.86 17.81
CA TYR A 245 -21.85 -3.29 17.91
C TYR A 245 -21.92 -1.85 18.39
N ALA A 246 -20.88 -1.45 19.09
CA ALA A 246 -20.60 -0.07 19.43
C ALA A 246 -19.13 0.22 19.12
N TYR A 247 -18.85 1.38 18.63
CA TYR A 247 -17.51 1.81 18.25
C TYR A 247 -17.30 3.27 18.67
N TYR A 248 -16.15 3.54 19.26
CA TYR A 248 -15.68 4.89 19.57
C TYR A 248 -14.23 5.02 19.10
N ASN A 249 -13.94 6.09 18.43
CA ASN A 249 -12.57 6.46 18.05
C ASN A 249 -12.36 7.95 18.27
N ARG A 250 -11.19 8.31 18.79
CA ARG A 250 -10.73 9.68 18.92
C ARG A 250 -9.31 9.80 18.38
N SER A 251 -9.13 10.66 17.39
CA SER A 251 -7.86 10.97 16.77
C SER A 251 -7.51 12.43 17.04
N ALA A 252 -6.33 12.66 17.58
CA ALA A 252 -5.73 13.99 17.70
C ALA A 252 -4.46 14.03 16.86
N PHE A 253 -4.37 15.02 15.99
CA PHE A 253 -3.30 15.11 15.01
C PHE A 253 -2.78 16.54 14.90
N THR A 254 -1.45 16.69 14.81
CA THR A 254 -0.81 17.97 14.57
C THR A 254 0.23 17.80 13.47
N ASN A 255 0.19 18.69 12.52
CA ASN A 255 1.14 18.77 11.41
C ASN A 255 1.76 20.15 11.35
N ASP A 256 3.06 20.18 11.27
CA ASP A 256 3.85 21.36 10.93
C ASP A 256 4.44 21.16 9.54
N TYR A 257 4.18 22.07 8.66
CA TYR A 257 4.69 22.03 7.29
C TYR A 257 5.31 23.37 6.92
N GLN A 258 6.52 23.33 6.38
CA GLN A 258 7.23 24.49 5.86
C GLN A 258 7.71 24.18 4.44
N ASN A 259 7.30 25.00 3.49
CA ASN A 259 7.61 24.85 2.07
C ASN A 259 8.75 25.80 1.67
N GLY A 260 9.99 25.41 1.94
CA GLY A 260 11.18 26.26 1.78
C GLY A 260 11.58 26.97 3.08
N THR A 261 12.85 27.36 3.17
CA THR A 261 13.44 27.98 4.37
C THR A 261 12.81 29.32 4.71
N ASP A 262 12.37 30.08 3.72
CA ASP A 262 11.79 31.42 3.88
C ASP A 262 10.26 31.42 3.95
N ALA A 263 9.62 30.25 3.74
CA ALA A 263 8.17 30.16 3.80
C ALA A 263 7.65 30.14 5.25
N PRO A 264 6.49 30.72 5.53
CA PRO A 264 5.89 30.65 6.85
C PRO A 264 5.56 29.21 7.24
N LEU A 265 5.81 28.88 8.50
CA LEU A 265 5.42 27.58 9.06
C LEU A 265 3.89 27.48 9.07
N SER A 266 3.36 26.47 8.42
CA SER A 266 1.93 26.14 8.48
C SER A 266 1.72 25.08 9.55
N ASN A 267 1.03 25.45 10.62
CA ASN A 267 0.64 24.54 11.69
C ASN A 267 -0.84 24.17 11.55
N THR A 268 -1.13 22.91 11.52
CA THR A 268 -2.52 22.38 11.47
C THR A 268 -2.71 21.37 12.60
N SER A 269 -3.57 21.69 13.54
CA SER A 269 -3.91 20.81 14.66
C SER A 269 -5.41 20.59 14.70
N TYR A 270 -5.81 19.35 14.84
CA TYR A 270 -7.22 18.98 14.94
C TYR A 270 -7.42 17.73 15.80
N THR A 271 -8.58 17.66 16.41
CA THR A 271 -9.06 16.47 17.13
C THR A 271 -10.40 16.08 16.55
N THR A 272 -10.54 14.83 16.19
CA THR A 272 -11.79 14.26 15.70
C THR A 272 -12.25 13.14 16.63
N SER A 273 -13.56 12.96 16.80
CA SER A 273 -14.10 11.75 17.42
C SER A 273 -15.23 11.20 16.55
N THR A 274 -15.30 9.89 16.45
CA THR A 274 -16.37 9.17 15.77
C THR A 274 -16.95 8.15 16.72
N GLU A 275 -18.25 8.17 16.84
CA GLU A 275 -19.04 7.24 17.62
C GLU A 275 -20.02 6.54 16.69
N SER A 276 -20.21 5.25 16.85
CA SER A 276 -21.24 4.52 16.13
C SER A 276 -21.80 3.38 16.96
N VAL A 277 -23.09 3.19 16.85
CA VAL A 277 -23.82 2.08 17.44
C VAL A 277 -24.72 1.48 16.38
N GLY A 278 -24.79 0.17 16.33
CA GLY A 278 -25.70 -0.49 15.40
C GLY A 278 -26.10 -1.86 15.87
N ALA A 279 -27.23 -2.32 15.37
CA ALA A 279 -27.74 -3.64 15.63
C ALA A 279 -28.36 -4.25 14.36
N THR A 280 -28.22 -5.54 14.20
CA THR A 280 -28.87 -6.33 13.17
C THR A 280 -29.60 -7.50 13.81
N PHE A 281 -30.76 -7.85 13.29
CA PHE A 281 -31.61 -8.92 13.78
C PHE A 281 -32.12 -9.76 12.63
N HIS A 282 -32.25 -11.05 12.87
CA HIS A 282 -32.84 -12.00 11.91
C HIS A 282 -34.00 -12.75 12.58
N PRO A 283 -35.16 -12.11 12.76
CA PRO A 283 -36.30 -12.72 13.46
C PRO A 283 -36.75 -14.03 12.82
N ILE A 284 -36.60 -14.14 11.52
CA ILE A 284 -36.76 -15.36 10.74
C ILE A 284 -35.62 -15.45 9.72
N LEU A 285 -35.30 -16.65 9.23
CA LEU A 285 -34.20 -16.89 8.30
C LEU A 285 -34.21 -16.03 7.02
N LYS A 286 -35.38 -15.52 6.64
CA LYS A 286 -35.55 -14.70 5.44
C LYS A 286 -35.61 -13.20 5.68
N LEU A 287 -35.69 -12.76 6.93
CA LEU A 287 -35.86 -11.35 7.28
C LEU A 287 -34.67 -10.85 8.07
N SER A 288 -34.04 -9.79 7.61
CA SER A 288 -33.02 -9.03 8.32
C SER A 288 -33.52 -7.64 8.63
N LEU A 289 -33.30 -7.19 9.85
CA LEU A 289 -33.58 -5.84 10.30
C LEU A 289 -32.27 -5.23 10.77
N SER A 290 -32.03 -3.97 10.45
CA SER A 290 -30.84 -3.24 10.91
C SER A 290 -31.22 -1.84 11.38
N ALA A 291 -30.49 -1.37 12.39
CA ALA A 291 -30.54 0.01 12.85
C ALA A 291 -29.12 0.46 13.17
N SER A 292 -28.78 1.68 12.86
CA SER A 292 -27.46 2.25 13.14
C SER A 292 -27.55 3.75 13.37
N GLU A 293 -26.66 4.22 14.22
CA GLU A 293 -26.43 5.62 14.51
C GLU A 293 -24.94 5.90 14.45
N SER A 294 -24.54 7.02 13.91
CA SER A 294 -23.16 7.48 13.93
C SER A 294 -23.07 8.99 14.12
N TYR A 295 -22.10 9.38 14.92
CA TYR A 295 -21.76 10.77 15.17
C TYR A 295 -20.27 10.99 14.94
N THR A 296 -19.92 12.02 14.17
CA THR A 296 -18.54 12.44 13.95
C THR A 296 -18.44 13.90 14.35
N ASN A 297 -17.66 14.15 15.40
CA ASN A 297 -17.28 15.50 15.81
C ASN A 297 -16.11 15.98 14.93
N ASN A 298 -16.08 17.28 14.65
CA ASN A 298 -15.06 17.90 13.80
C ASN A 298 -14.94 17.24 12.42
N LEU A 299 -16.00 17.32 11.64
CA LEU A 299 -16.04 16.77 10.28
C LEU A 299 -14.92 17.32 9.38
N SER A 300 -14.56 18.59 9.54
CA SER A 300 -13.45 19.21 8.80
C SER A 300 -12.12 18.54 9.11
N GLY A 301 -11.84 18.30 10.39
CA GLY A 301 -10.64 17.59 10.83
C GLY A 301 -10.59 16.15 10.31
N PHE A 302 -11.72 15.44 10.34
CA PHE A 302 -11.85 14.09 9.78
C PHE A 302 -11.53 14.06 8.27
N LEU A 303 -12.03 15.02 7.50
CA LEU A 303 -11.74 15.13 6.07
C LEU A 303 -10.24 15.39 5.82
N LEU A 304 -9.63 16.27 6.61
CA LEU A 304 -8.19 16.55 6.49
C LEU A 304 -7.32 15.35 6.89
N GLN A 305 -7.71 14.60 7.91
CA GLN A 305 -7.04 13.36 8.28
C GLN A 305 -7.06 12.34 7.14
N ASN A 306 -8.19 12.18 6.48
CA ASN A 306 -8.30 11.30 5.32
C ASN A 306 -7.43 11.77 4.15
N LEU A 307 -7.31 13.07 3.92
CA LEU A 307 -6.40 13.61 2.91
C LEU A 307 -4.93 13.34 3.27
N ALA A 308 -4.55 13.58 4.52
CA ALA A 308 -3.19 13.35 5.00
C ALA A 308 -2.81 11.85 4.97
N SER A 309 -3.71 10.95 5.37
CA SER A 309 -3.47 9.50 5.32
C SER A 309 -3.27 8.96 3.90
N ASN A 310 -3.82 9.65 2.91
CA ASN A 310 -3.63 9.35 1.49
C ASN A 310 -2.42 10.09 0.89
N GLY A 311 -1.57 10.71 1.72
CA GLY A 311 -0.38 11.41 1.29
C GLY A 311 -0.66 12.75 0.60
N ILE A 312 -1.85 13.31 0.71
CA ILE A 312 -2.17 14.64 0.21
C ILE A 312 -1.86 15.61 1.34
N LEU A 313 -0.93 16.54 1.11
CA LEU A 313 -0.63 17.60 2.08
C LEU A 313 -1.87 18.47 2.26
N PRO A 314 -2.46 18.54 3.47
CA PRO A 314 -3.63 19.35 3.68
C PRO A 314 -3.27 20.83 3.49
N PRO A 315 -4.08 21.60 2.77
CA PRO A 315 -3.87 23.03 2.68
C PRO A 315 -4.00 23.68 4.08
N PRO A 316 -3.34 24.80 4.34
CA PRO A 316 -3.48 25.52 5.59
C PRO A 316 -4.92 26.05 5.71
N VAL A 317 -5.75 25.32 6.43
CA VAL A 317 -7.16 25.67 6.64
C VAL A 317 -7.37 26.04 8.09
N ASN A 318 -8.01 27.18 8.32
CA ASN A 318 -8.44 27.54 9.66
C ASN A 318 -9.63 26.67 10.08
N LEU A 319 -9.36 25.64 10.88
CA LEU A 319 -10.35 24.67 11.37
C LEU A 319 -11.13 25.17 12.60
N GLY A 320 -11.05 26.44 12.94
CA GLY A 320 -11.70 27.01 14.13
C GLY A 320 -13.24 26.98 14.11
N ALA A 321 -13.86 26.60 13.00
CA ALA A 321 -15.30 26.45 12.92
C ALA A 321 -15.74 25.06 13.43
N SER A 322 -16.65 25.02 14.39
CA SER A 322 -17.27 23.77 14.83
C SER A 322 -17.96 23.06 13.67
N SER A 323 -17.69 21.81 13.48
CA SER A 323 -18.34 20.98 12.47
C SER A 323 -18.66 19.60 13.04
N TYR A 324 -19.78 19.03 12.64
CA TYR A 324 -20.14 17.65 13.02
C TYR A 324 -21.00 16.99 11.94
N SER A 325 -21.04 15.67 11.97
CA SER A 325 -21.98 14.86 11.18
C SER A 325 -22.70 13.88 12.11
N PHE A 326 -24.00 13.88 12.07
CA PHE A 326 -24.86 12.92 12.75
C PHE A 326 -25.66 12.15 11.71
N THR A 327 -25.72 10.84 11.85
CA THR A 327 -26.45 9.97 10.92
C THR A 327 -27.20 8.92 11.72
N VAL A 328 -28.47 8.75 11.43
CA VAL A 328 -29.29 7.67 11.99
C VAL A 328 -30.02 6.95 10.86
N GLY A 329 -30.01 5.63 10.88
CA GLY A 329 -30.64 4.86 9.83
C GLY A 329 -31.16 3.51 10.28
N GLY A 330 -32.06 2.97 9.48
CA GLY A 330 -32.58 1.62 9.64
C GLY A 330 -32.87 0.97 8.29
N GLY A 331 -32.81 -0.34 8.29
CA GLY A 331 -33.03 -1.10 7.08
C GLY A 331 -33.78 -2.39 7.32
N VAL A 332 -34.48 -2.86 6.30
CA VAL A 332 -35.13 -4.16 6.23
C VAL A 332 -34.68 -4.89 4.97
N GLY A 333 -34.27 -6.12 5.13
CA GLY A 333 -33.94 -7.01 4.03
C GLY A 333 -34.81 -8.25 4.06
N TYR A 334 -35.28 -8.70 2.92
CA TYR A 334 -36.09 -9.90 2.81
C TYR A 334 -35.63 -10.79 1.66
N GLN A 335 -35.44 -12.06 1.95
CA GLN A 335 -35.09 -13.08 0.97
C GLN A 335 -36.35 -13.74 0.43
N PHE A 336 -36.81 -13.34 -0.77
CA PHE A 336 -38.01 -13.85 -1.40
C PHE A 336 -37.83 -15.31 -1.82
N THR A 337 -36.68 -15.59 -2.44
CA THR A 337 -36.30 -16.93 -2.86
C THR A 337 -34.80 -17.14 -2.61
N ASN A 338 -34.30 -18.37 -2.82
CA ASN A 338 -32.85 -18.65 -2.69
C ASN A 338 -32.00 -17.80 -3.63
N ASN A 339 -32.61 -17.21 -4.67
CA ASN A 339 -31.90 -16.45 -5.70
C ASN A 339 -32.29 -14.96 -5.72
N LEU A 340 -33.32 -14.55 -5.02
CA LEU A 340 -33.89 -13.20 -5.06
C LEU A 340 -34.00 -12.63 -3.64
N ALA A 341 -33.37 -11.51 -3.40
CA ALA A 341 -33.50 -10.76 -2.16
C ALA A 341 -33.76 -9.28 -2.48
N GLY A 342 -34.47 -8.63 -1.60
CA GLY A 342 -34.68 -7.18 -1.64
C GLY A 342 -34.34 -6.56 -0.30
N SER A 343 -33.92 -5.30 -0.32
CA SER A 343 -33.72 -4.52 0.90
C SER A 343 -34.15 -3.08 0.72
N MET A 344 -34.60 -2.48 1.80
CA MET A 344 -34.88 -1.06 1.89
C MET A 344 -34.13 -0.46 3.07
N GLN A 345 -33.61 0.72 2.92
CA GLN A 345 -32.90 1.45 3.95
C GLN A 345 -33.35 2.91 3.94
N ALA A 346 -33.55 3.45 5.13
CA ALA A 346 -33.79 4.86 5.35
C ALA A 346 -32.69 5.40 6.26
N THR A 347 -32.11 6.51 5.88
CA THR A 347 -31.04 7.17 6.65
C THR A 347 -31.33 8.65 6.70
N HIS A 348 -31.38 9.19 7.91
CA HIS A 348 -31.46 10.63 8.14
C HIS A 348 -30.10 11.12 8.61
N TYR A 349 -29.67 12.28 8.10
CA TYR A 349 -28.39 12.86 8.45
C TYR A 349 -28.54 14.35 8.75
N GLN A 350 -27.69 14.83 9.62
CA GLN A 350 -27.53 16.24 9.96
C GLN A 350 -26.03 16.54 9.99
N GLN A 351 -25.61 17.52 9.21
CA GLN A 351 -24.23 17.99 9.20
C GLN A 351 -24.19 19.48 9.48
N HIS A 352 -23.32 19.86 10.38
CA HIS A 352 -23.01 21.25 10.64
C HIS A 352 -21.62 21.57 10.11
N TYR A 353 -21.55 22.60 9.26
CA TYR A 353 -20.32 22.95 8.60
C TYR A 353 -20.29 24.43 8.23
N TYR A 354 -19.22 25.14 8.56
CA TYR A 354 -19.09 26.59 8.35
C TYR A 354 -20.29 27.44 8.84
N GLY A 355 -20.80 27.11 10.03
CA GLY A 355 -21.91 27.83 10.63
C GLY A 355 -23.28 27.54 10.02
N GLN A 356 -23.37 26.64 9.04
CA GLN A 356 -24.61 26.20 8.43
C GLN A 356 -24.92 24.74 8.79
N THR A 357 -26.19 24.46 8.96
CA THR A 357 -26.67 23.11 9.23
C THR A 357 -27.39 22.58 8.01
N TYR A 358 -26.93 21.43 7.54
CA TYR A 358 -27.48 20.69 6.42
C TYR A 358 -28.18 19.44 6.96
N THR A 359 -29.44 19.27 6.58
CA THR A 359 -30.21 18.06 6.93
C THR A 359 -30.73 17.38 5.69
N GLY A 360 -30.84 16.07 5.73
CA GLY A 360 -31.45 15.37 4.61
C GLY A 360 -31.85 13.94 5.00
N THR A 361 -32.64 13.34 4.16
CA THR A 361 -33.08 11.94 4.29
C THR A 361 -32.78 11.21 3.00
N TYR A 362 -32.20 10.05 3.16
CA TYR A 362 -31.81 9.15 2.10
C TYR A 362 -32.64 7.87 2.22
N LEU A 363 -33.37 7.55 1.17
CA LEU A 363 -34.14 6.33 1.04
C LEU A 363 -33.53 5.49 -0.07
N SER A 364 -33.18 4.26 0.21
CA SER A 364 -32.69 3.35 -0.83
C SER A 364 -33.48 2.05 -0.84
N GLY A 365 -33.76 1.57 -2.03
CA GLY A 365 -34.31 0.25 -2.27
C GLY A 365 -33.41 -0.55 -3.20
N THR A 366 -33.08 -1.79 -2.85
CA THR A 366 -32.26 -2.66 -3.67
C THR A 366 -32.92 -3.99 -3.94
N VAL A 367 -32.70 -4.53 -5.12
CA VAL A 367 -33.07 -5.89 -5.49
C VAL A 367 -31.82 -6.61 -5.98
N ASN A 368 -31.55 -7.74 -5.37
CA ASN A 368 -30.42 -8.59 -5.69
C ASN A 368 -30.92 -9.93 -6.24
N TYR A 369 -30.46 -10.30 -7.41
CA TYR A 369 -30.74 -11.59 -8.01
C TYR A 369 -29.42 -12.31 -8.30
N ALA A 370 -29.27 -13.51 -7.76
CA ALA A 370 -28.09 -14.35 -7.99
C ALA A 370 -28.54 -15.76 -8.38
N LYS A 371 -28.15 -16.22 -9.56
CA LYS A 371 -28.43 -17.56 -10.03
C LYS A 371 -27.22 -18.15 -10.74
N ARG A 372 -26.96 -19.43 -10.56
CA ARG A 372 -26.01 -20.18 -11.37
C ARG A 372 -26.58 -20.41 -12.77
N LEU A 373 -26.58 -19.34 -13.57
CA LEU A 373 -26.78 -19.43 -15.02
C LEU A 373 -25.37 -19.38 -15.63
N TRP A 374 -25.04 -20.33 -16.51
CA TRP A 374 -23.77 -20.37 -17.24
C TRP A 374 -22.49 -20.40 -16.38
N ASN A 375 -22.49 -20.84 -15.20
CA ASN A 375 -21.56 -20.96 -14.09
C ASN A 375 -21.87 -19.98 -12.96
N THR A 376 -21.89 -18.66 -13.19
CA THR A 376 -22.27 -17.69 -12.17
C THR A 376 -22.84 -16.44 -12.85
N PHE A 377 -24.03 -16.05 -12.45
CA PHE A 377 -24.63 -14.78 -12.83
C PHE A 377 -25.22 -14.13 -11.59
N SER A 378 -24.88 -12.88 -11.33
CA SER A 378 -25.51 -12.07 -10.30
C SER A 378 -25.84 -10.69 -10.86
N PHE A 379 -26.99 -10.20 -10.47
CA PHE A 379 -27.48 -8.87 -10.80
C PHE A 379 -27.97 -8.20 -9.53
N SER A 380 -27.59 -6.98 -9.32
CA SER A 380 -28.16 -6.10 -8.29
C SER A 380 -28.53 -4.76 -8.90
N ALA A 381 -29.68 -4.25 -8.54
CA ALA A 381 -30.10 -2.91 -8.91
C ALA A 381 -30.84 -2.26 -7.75
N GLY A 382 -30.73 -0.95 -7.66
CA GLY A 382 -31.41 -0.18 -6.63
C GLY A 382 -31.74 1.23 -7.08
N ILE A 383 -32.68 1.79 -6.39
CA ILE A 383 -33.12 3.16 -6.53
C ILE A 383 -32.79 3.87 -5.23
N VAL A 384 -32.34 5.09 -5.36
CA VAL A 384 -31.98 5.96 -4.26
C VAL A 384 -32.76 7.25 -4.44
N ASP A 385 -33.51 7.65 -3.44
CA ASP A 385 -34.12 8.97 -3.36
C ASP A 385 -33.46 9.74 -2.24
N SER A 386 -32.84 10.86 -2.57
CA SER A 386 -32.17 11.73 -1.62
C SER A 386 -32.90 13.07 -1.54
N TYR A 387 -33.43 13.36 -0.39
CA TYR A 387 -34.01 14.64 -0.06
C TYR A 387 -33.02 15.51 0.71
N ASN A 388 -32.74 16.67 0.19
CA ASN A 388 -31.77 17.62 0.72
C ASN A 388 -32.50 18.86 1.21
N GLY A 389 -32.31 19.27 2.46
CA GLY A 389 -32.99 20.45 3.03
C GLY A 389 -32.70 21.77 2.31
N ILE A 390 -31.80 21.81 1.35
CA ILE A 390 -31.44 22.96 0.53
C ILE A 390 -32.22 22.99 -0.81
N GLY A 391 -33.14 22.06 -1.03
CA GLY A 391 -34.06 22.10 -2.15
C GLY A 391 -33.66 21.34 -3.42
N SER A 392 -32.64 20.48 -3.38
CA SER A 392 -32.31 19.59 -4.48
C SER A 392 -32.65 18.14 -4.13
N ASN A 393 -33.79 17.68 -4.65
CA ASN A 393 -34.08 16.25 -4.63
C ASN A 393 -33.31 15.58 -5.78
N ALA A 394 -32.59 14.52 -5.48
CA ALA A 394 -31.90 13.76 -6.50
C ALA A 394 -32.35 12.29 -6.46
N LEU A 395 -33.00 11.85 -7.53
CA LEU A 395 -33.28 10.45 -7.75
C LEU A 395 -32.05 9.79 -8.38
N GLY A 396 -31.48 8.84 -7.67
CA GLY A 396 -30.32 8.10 -8.11
C GLY A 396 -30.67 6.65 -8.44
N PHE A 397 -29.87 6.07 -9.32
CA PHE A 397 -29.93 4.65 -9.68
C PHE A 397 -28.55 4.04 -9.54
N PHE A 398 -28.50 2.80 -9.10
CA PHE A 398 -27.29 2.01 -9.17
C PHE A 398 -27.60 0.59 -9.62
N GLY A 399 -26.63 -0.01 -10.27
CA GLY A 399 -26.72 -1.39 -10.73
C GLY A 399 -25.35 -2.02 -10.85
N ASN A 400 -25.32 -3.32 -10.63
CA ASN A 400 -24.13 -4.13 -10.79
C ASN A 400 -24.51 -5.46 -11.44
N VAL A 401 -23.76 -5.85 -12.45
CA VAL A 401 -23.91 -7.14 -13.15
C VAL A 401 -22.57 -7.86 -13.13
N ASN A 402 -22.57 -9.06 -12.57
CA ASN A 402 -21.42 -9.95 -12.63
C ASN A 402 -21.83 -11.21 -13.41
N ALA A 403 -21.03 -11.61 -14.36
CA ALA A 403 -21.24 -12.83 -15.11
C ALA A 403 -19.92 -13.57 -15.31
N SER A 404 -19.95 -14.89 -15.16
CA SER A 404 -18.85 -15.75 -15.55
C SER A 404 -19.38 -16.94 -16.35
N ARG A 405 -18.62 -17.35 -17.35
CA ARG A 405 -18.97 -18.48 -18.20
C ARG A 405 -17.75 -19.25 -18.66
N GLN A 406 -17.84 -20.56 -18.57
CA GLN A 406 -16.88 -21.47 -19.16
C GLN A 406 -17.41 -21.98 -20.48
N LEU A 407 -16.68 -21.76 -21.56
CA LEU A 407 -17.01 -22.18 -22.92
C LEU A 407 -15.89 -23.08 -23.44
N GLY A 408 -15.98 -24.37 -23.13
CA GLY A 408 -14.93 -25.32 -23.46
C GLY A 408 -13.61 -24.96 -22.78
N ARG A 409 -12.64 -24.49 -23.56
CA ARG A 409 -11.31 -24.07 -23.06
C ARG A 409 -11.21 -22.57 -22.73
N TRP A 410 -12.31 -21.85 -22.88
CA TRP A 410 -12.42 -20.45 -22.53
C TRP A 410 -13.11 -20.28 -21.19
N GLU A 411 -12.58 -19.41 -20.38
CA GLU A 411 -13.21 -18.91 -19.17
C GLU A 411 -13.31 -17.39 -19.31
N LEU A 412 -14.55 -16.91 -19.28
CA LEU A 412 -14.91 -15.52 -19.43
C LEU A 412 -15.53 -15.04 -18.13
N SER A 413 -15.09 -13.93 -17.59
CA SER A 413 -15.77 -13.26 -16.47
C SER A 413 -15.78 -11.76 -16.70
N GLY A 414 -16.84 -11.12 -16.26
CA GLY A 414 -16.99 -9.68 -16.37
C GLY A 414 -17.87 -9.12 -15.28
N ASN A 415 -17.61 -7.86 -14.97
CA ASN A 415 -18.38 -7.04 -14.06
C ASN A 415 -18.69 -5.71 -14.75
N LEU A 416 -19.91 -5.24 -14.57
CA LEU A 416 -20.35 -3.91 -14.96
C LEU A 416 -21.06 -3.26 -13.77
N SER A 417 -20.61 -2.11 -13.35
CA SER A 417 -21.24 -1.31 -12.31
C SER A 417 -21.61 0.06 -12.86
N TYR A 418 -22.75 0.56 -12.46
CA TYR A 418 -23.23 1.88 -12.82
C TYR A 418 -23.93 2.52 -11.63
N ALA A 419 -23.63 3.76 -11.36
CA ALA A 419 -24.36 4.54 -10.38
C ALA A 419 -24.47 6.00 -10.85
N ILE A 420 -25.61 6.60 -10.65
CA ILE A 420 -25.87 8.00 -10.97
C ILE A 420 -26.62 8.64 -9.82
N ASN A 421 -26.25 9.86 -9.49
CA ASN A 421 -26.81 10.64 -8.39
C ASN A 421 -26.77 9.92 -7.05
N THR A 422 -25.78 9.04 -6.84
CA THR A 422 -25.53 8.46 -5.53
C THR A 422 -24.91 9.53 -4.63
N GLN A 423 -25.33 9.53 -3.38
CA GLN A 423 -24.90 10.55 -2.45
C GLN A 423 -23.43 10.35 -2.04
N SER A 424 -22.67 11.43 -2.01
CA SER A 424 -21.36 11.46 -1.36
C SER A 424 -21.50 11.65 0.16
N GLN A 425 -20.44 11.43 0.90
CA GLN A 425 -20.40 11.67 2.35
C GLN A 425 -20.67 13.13 2.72
N LEU A 426 -20.46 14.05 1.79
CA LEU A 426 -20.85 15.45 1.90
C LEU A 426 -22.14 15.69 1.13
N ILE A 427 -23.13 16.21 1.79
CA ILE A 427 -24.54 16.29 1.42
C ILE A 427 -24.82 17.12 0.17
N THR A 428 -23.88 17.92 -0.27
CA THR A 428 -24.12 18.92 -1.32
C THR A 428 -23.93 18.42 -2.74
N TYR A 429 -23.39 17.24 -2.95
CA TYR A 429 -23.04 16.75 -4.29
C TYR A 429 -23.46 15.30 -4.50
N SER A 430 -24.04 15.03 -5.62
CA SER A 430 -24.32 13.67 -6.08
C SER A 430 -23.19 13.16 -6.96
N ASN A 431 -22.78 11.93 -6.71
CA ASN A 431 -21.76 11.24 -7.48
C ASN A 431 -22.38 10.42 -8.60
N SER A 432 -21.74 10.44 -9.75
CA SER A 432 -22.03 9.50 -10.82
C SER A 432 -20.76 8.71 -11.12
N ASN A 433 -20.87 7.41 -11.17
CA ASN A 433 -19.75 6.54 -11.48
C ASN A 433 -20.18 5.36 -12.35
N TYR A 434 -19.29 4.88 -13.18
CA TYR A 434 -19.42 3.57 -13.83
C TYR A 434 -18.06 2.88 -13.83
N GLY A 435 -18.13 1.56 -13.70
CA GLY A 435 -16.95 0.71 -13.72
C GLY A 435 -17.25 -0.55 -14.53
N TYR A 436 -16.23 -1.06 -15.17
CA TYR A 436 -16.32 -2.28 -15.95
C TYR A 436 -15.02 -3.07 -15.86
N SER A 437 -15.16 -4.38 -15.85
CA SER A 437 -14.01 -5.26 -15.95
C SER A 437 -14.38 -6.50 -16.75
N ALA A 438 -13.42 -7.00 -17.49
CA ALA A 438 -13.52 -8.25 -18.21
C ALA A 438 -12.23 -9.05 -18.05
N ASN A 439 -12.36 -10.32 -17.74
CA ASN A 439 -11.25 -11.26 -17.68
C ASN A 439 -11.50 -12.39 -18.65
N LEU A 440 -10.49 -12.72 -19.40
CA LEU A 440 -10.49 -13.75 -20.41
C LEU A 440 -9.35 -14.71 -20.12
N HIS A 441 -9.66 -15.98 -19.92
CA HIS A 441 -8.66 -17.02 -19.80
C HIS A 441 -8.91 -18.10 -20.86
N ARG A 442 -7.86 -18.52 -21.56
CA ARG A 442 -7.93 -19.59 -22.56
C ARG A 442 -6.79 -20.58 -22.41
N ARG A 443 -7.14 -21.85 -22.35
CA ARG A 443 -6.18 -22.96 -22.44
C ARG A 443 -6.19 -23.51 -23.87
N PHE A 444 -5.16 -23.22 -24.65
CA PHE A 444 -5.01 -23.78 -26.00
C PHE A 444 -4.63 -25.27 -25.93
N SER A 445 -3.77 -25.60 -24.94
CA SER A 445 -3.34 -26.96 -24.64
C SER A 445 -2.92 -27.05 -23.17
N ASN A 446 -2.54 -28.22 -22.70
CA ASN A 446 -1.98 -28.39 -21.35
C ASN A 446 -0.68 -27.59 -21.12
N ARG A 447 -0.12 -26.99 -22.19
CA ARG A 447 1.17 -26.30 -22.16
C ARG A 447 1.09 -24.81 -22.52
N VAL A 448 -0.02 -24.38 -23.10
CA VAL A 448 -0.23 -22.99 -23.55
C VAL A 448 -1.49 -22.44 -22.90
N GLN A 449 -1.31 -21.38 -22.18
CA GLN A 449 -2.39 -20.61 -21.56
C GLN A 449 -2.24 -19.13 -21.89
N TRP A 450 -3.36 -18.49 -22.14
CA TRP A 450 -3.42 -17.06 -22.37
C TRP A 450 -4.45 -16.45 -21.43
N THR A 451 -4.09 -15.33 -20.81
CA THR A 451 -4.99 -14.52 -20.00
C THR A 451 -4.97 -13.09 -20.52
N ALA A 452 -6.11 -12.45 -20.52
CA ALA A 452 -6.24 -11.03 -20.74
C ALA A 452 -7.23 -10.46 -19.75
N ALA A 453 -6.93 -9.30 -19.20
CA ALA A 453 -7.83 -8.58 -18.32
C ALA A 453 -7.90 -7.11 -18.76
N PHE A 454 -9.08 -6.58 -18.66
CA PHE A 454 -9.40 -5.20 -18.94
C PHE A 454 -10.26 -4.66 -17.81
N ASN A 455 -9.94 -3.50 -17.30
CA ASN A 455 -10.74 -2.81 -16.32
C ASN A 455 -10.74 -1.31 -16.58
N GLY A 456 -11.83 -0.67 -16.27
CA GLY A 456 -11.95 0.77 -16.35
C GLY A 456 -12.97 1.31 -15.37
N SER A 457 -12.79 2.55 -15.00
CA SER A 457 -13.71 3.27 -14.14
C SER A 457 -13.77 4.75 -14.53
N HIS A 458 -14.92 5.32 -14.33
CA HIS A 458 -15.15 6.75 -14.46
C HIS A 458 -15.98 7.22 -13.27
N SER A 459 -15.60 8.31 -12.65
CA SER A 459 -16.37 8.94 -11.59
C SER A 459 -16.39 10.46 -11.78
N GLY A 460 -17.46 11.10 -11.37
CA GLY A 460 -17.62 12.54 -11.46
C GLY A 460 -18.66 13.06 -10.50
N LEU A 461 -18.61 14.35 -10.24
CA LEU A 461 -19.64 15.07 -9.49
C LEU A 461 -20.66 15.64 -10.48
N SER A 462 -21.93 15.32 -10.30
CA SER A 462 -22.99 15.69 -11.25
C SER A 462 -23.20 17.20 -11.39
N ASN A 463 -22.74 17.98 -10.42
CA ASN A 463 -22.99 19.43 -10.36
C ASN A 463 -21.74 20.30 -10.53
N GLN A 464 -20.58 19.72 -10.80
CA GLN A 464 -19.33 20.46 -11.01
C GLN A 464 -18.61 20.00 -12.28
N ALA A 465 -18.55 20.87 -13.27
CA ALA A 465 -17.74 20.64 -14.47
C ALA A 465 -16.25 20.59 -14.12
N GLY A 466 -15.53 19.62 -14.69
CA GLY A 466 -14.07 19.49 -14.50
C GLY A 466 -13.64 18.64 -13.30
N THR A 467 -14.56 18.01 -12.57
CA THR A 467 -14.25 17.15 -11.42
C THR A 467 -14.44 15.67 -11.74
N SER A 468 -14.06 15.23 -12.93
CA SER A 468 -14.13 13.82 -13.31
C SER A 468 -12.79 13.13 -13.13
N SER A 469 -12.84 11.86 -12.78
CA SER A 469 -11.70 10.96 -12.83
C SER A 469 -11.98 9.80 -13.77
N HIS A 470 -10.94 9.35 -14.44
CA HIS A 470 -11.00 8.25 -15.40
C HIS A 470 -9.78 7.35 -15.20
N SER A 471 -9.98 6.05 -15.25
CA SER A 471 -8.89 5.08 -15.23
C SER A 471 -9.19 3.90 -16.12
N GLU A 472 -8.18 3.41 -16.84
CA GLU A 472 -8.24 2.22 -17.66
C GLU A 472 -6.98 1.38 -17.47
N GLY A 473 -7.15 0.07 -17.45
CA GLY A 473 -6.05 -0.88 -17.32
C GLY A 473 -6.26 -2.08 -18.23
N TYR A 474 -5.20 -2.46 -18.91
CA TYR A 474 -5.14 -3.61 -19.81
C TYR A 474 -3.95 -4.47 -19.42
N THR A 475 -4.18 -5.73 -19.20
CA THR A 475 -3.10 -6.69 -18.95
C THR A 475 -3.29 -7.90 -19.83
N THR A 476 -2.21 -8.45 -20.32
CA THR A 476 -2.23 -9.71 -21.05
C THR A 476 -1.00 -10.56 -20.70
N SER A 477 -1.20 -11.85 -20.57
CA SER A 477 -0.10 -12.78 -20.40
C SER A 477 -0.27 -14.04 -21.21
N LEU A 478 0.83 -14.51 -21.79
CA LEU A 478 0.92 -15.76 -22.52
C LEU A 478 1.96 -16.66 -21.86
N GLY A 479 1.54 -17.81 -21.39
CA GLY A 479 2.40 -18.82 -20.80
C GLY A 479 2.54 -20.03 -21.73
N TYR A 480 3.79 -20.45 -21.96
CA TYR A 480 4.11 -21.69 -22.66
C TYR A 480 5.22 -22.42 -21.90
N LYS A 481 4.87 -23.60 -21.29
CA LYS A 481 5.85 -24.47 -20.64
C LYS A 481 6.93 -23.77 -19.80
N TRP A 482 7.90 -23.19 -20.51
CA TRP A 482 9.10 -22.57 -20.00
C TRP A 482 9.25 -21.09 -20.38
N VAL A 483 8.24 -20.51 -21.06
CA VAL A 483 8.19 -19.09 -21.44
C VAL A 483 6.91 -18.48 -20.91
N GLN A 484 7.04 -17.34 -20.26
CA GLN A 484 5.93 -16.46 -19.91
C GLN A 484 6.21 -15.08 -20.44
N VAL A 485 5.25 -14.51 -21.15
CA VAL A 485 5.28 -13.14 -21.66
C VAL A 485 4.08 -12.40 -21.09
N ASN A 486 4.30 -11.22 -20.59
CA ASN A 486 3.21 -10.35 -20.11
C ASN A 486 3.39 -8.94 -20.66
N ALA A 487 2.27 -8.26 -20.84
CA ALA A 487 2.22 -6.84 -21.17
C ALA A 487 1.13 -6.17 -20.35
N LEU A 488 1.37 -4.92 -19.99
CA LEU A 488 0.43 -4.08 -19.26
C LEU A 488 0.38 -2.68 -19.90
N TYR A 489 -0.78 -2.08 -19.86
CA TYR A 489 -1.02 -0.68 -20.13
C TYR A 489 -2.03 -0.16 -19.10
N ALA A 490 -1.76 0.96 -18.50
CA ALA A 490 -2.68 1.62 -17.59
C ALA A 490 -2.64 3.14 -17.80
N THR A 491 -3.78 3.76 -17.78
CA THR A 491 -3.92 5.21 -17.81
C THR A 491 -4.91 5.66 -16.77
N GLY A 492 -4.67 6.82 -16.19
CA GLY A 492 -5.56 7.42 -15.22
C GLY A 492 -5.43 8.94 -15.25
N SER A 493 -6.54 9.61 -15.07
CA SER A 493 -6.58 11.06 -14.95
C SER A 493 -7.71 11.45 -14.03
N GLY A 494 -7.58 12.57 -13.36
CA GLY A 494 -8.66 13.08 -12.53
C GLY A 494 -8.17 13.98 -11.43
N ASN A 495 -9.05 14.12 -10.46
CA ASN A 495 -8.81 14.87 -9.26
C ASN A 495 -8.51 13.90 -8.11
N ALA A 496 -7.43 14.13 -7.38
CA ALA A 496 -7.00 13.23 -6.30
C ALA A 496 -8.08 13.05 -5.21
N LEU A 497 -8.96 14.01 -5.03
CA LEU A 497 -10.06 13.93 -4.08
C LEU A 497 -11.16 12.94 -4.50
N LEU A 498 -11.34 12.74 -5.80
CA LEU A 498 -12.33 11.79 -6.32
C LEU A 498 -11.84 10.34 -6.31
N THR A 499 -10.55 10.11 -6.43
CA THR A 499 -9.97 8.76 -6.42
C THR A 499 -9.97 8.11 -5.04
N ASN A 500 -10.03 8.89 -3.97
CA ASN A 500 -9.96 8.43 -2.58
C ASN A 500 -11.32 8.23 -1.91
N GLY A 501 -12.33 7.77 -2.65
CA GLY A 501 -13.62 7.40 -2.07
C GLY A 501 -14.66 8.51 -2.02
N GLY A 502 -14.54 9.52 -2.85
CA GLY A 502 -15.59 10.53 -3.01
C GLY A 502 -15.56 11.65 -1.97
N LEU A 503 -14.42 11.88 -1.35
CA LEU A 503 -14.22 13.10 -0.56
C LEU A 503 -14.21 14.31 -1.50
N VAL A 504 -15.20 15.12 -1.36
CA VAL A 504 -15.41 16.31 -2.21
C VAL A 504 -14.70 17.51 -1.59
N PRO A 505 -14.03 18.34 -2.40
CA PRO A 505 -13.64 19.66 -1.94
C PRO A 505 -14.89 20.40 -1.45
N LEU A 506 -14.74 21.02 -0.31
CA LEU A 506 -15.78 21.89 0.22
C LEU A 506 -16.09 22.99 -0.78
N PRO A 507 -17.35 23.43 -0.89
CA PRO A 507 -17.70 24.54 -1.78
C PRO A 507 -16.82 25.74 -1.43
N PRO A 508 -16.23 26.43 -2.43
CA PRO A 508 -15.40 27.59 -2.17
C PRO A 508 -16.25 28.64 -1.42
N LEU A 509 -15.77 29.01 -0.26
CA LEU A 509 -16.33 30.18 0.42
C LEU A 509 -15.93 31.43 -0.39
N PRO A 510 -16.79 32.46 -0.48
CA PRO A 510 -16.53 33.66 -1.26
C PRO A 510 -15.23 34.40 -0.92
N SER A 511 -14.56 34.05 0.16
CA SER A 511 -13.36 34.69 0.67
C SER A 511 -12.16 33.73 0.90
N GLN A 512 -12.24 32.47 0.50
CA GLN A 512 -11.10 31.54 0.60
C GLN A 512 -10.54 31.22 -0.78
N PRO A 513 -9.19 31.05 -0.88
CA PRO A 513 -8.60 30.59 -2.12
C PRO A 513 -9.21 29.23 -2.50
N ASP A 514 -9.54 29.08 -3.76
CA ASP A 514 -10.05 27.84 -4.32
C ASP A 514 -9.24 26.66 -3.80
N PHE A 515 -9.91 25.68 -3.21
CA PHE A 515 -9.33 24.38 -2.96
C PHE A 515 -9.01 23.77 -4.32
N ASN A 516 -7.86 24.12 -4.85
CA ASN A 516 -7.41 23.57 -6.11
C ASN A 516 -7.11 22.09 -5.89
N ALA A 517 -8.10 21.31 -6.16
CA ALA A 517 -7.97 19.89 -6.24
C ALA A 517 -6.79 19.56 -7.13
N VAL A 518 -5.90 18.72 -6.65
CA VAL A 518 -4.74 18.30 -7.42
C VAL A 518 -5.21 17.51 -8.62
N ALA A 519 -5.12 18.11 -9.78
CA ALA A 519 -5.35 17.41 -11.01
C ALA A 519 -4.11 16.55 -11.35
N TYR A 520 -4.33 15.31 -11.68
CA TYR A 520 -3.26 14.41 -12.11
C TYR A 520 -3.65 13.67 -13.39
N SER A 521 -2.65 13.31 -14.15
CA SER A 521 -2.76 12.30 -15.19
C SER A 521 -1.54 11.39 -15.16
N SER A 522 -1.76 10.13 -15.37
CA SER A 522 -0.70 9.13 -15.42
C SER A 522 -0.93 8.16 -16.57
N GLU A 523 0.16 7.72 -17.16
CA GLU A 523 0.18 6.68 -18.17
C GLU A 523 1.35 5.75 -17.89
N THR A 524 1.09 4.45 -17.87
CA THR A 524 2.11 3.44 -17.64
C THR A 524 1.94 2.32 -18.64
N TYR A 525 3.02 1.94 -19.30
CA TYR A 525 3.06 0.75 -20.11
C TYR A 525 4.31 -0.06 -19.85
N GLY A 526 4.17 -1.35 -19.96
CA GLY A 526 5.27 -2.23 -19.67
C GLY A 526 5.04 -3.63 -20.17
N GLY A 527 6.07 -4.42 -20.06
CA GLY A 527 6.00 -5.82 -20.38
C GLY A 527 7.17 -6.60 -19.81
N GLY A 528 7.02 -7.89 -19.77
CA GLY A 528 8.04 -8.77 -19.27
C GLY A 528 8.08 -10.10 -20.00
N VAL A 529 9.24 -10.69 -20.00
CA VAL A 529 9.49 -12.03 -20.53
C VAL A 529 10.25 -12.81 -19.47
N ALA A 530 9.75 -13.98 -19.12
CA ALA A 530 10.44 -14.92 -18.25
C ALA A 530 10.61 -16.26 -18.99
N ILE A 531 11.84 -16.75 -19.02
CA ILE A 531 12.21 -17.96 -19.75
C ILE A 531 12.97 -18.88 -18.80
N SER A 532 12.49 -20.12 -18.64
CA SER A 532 13.14 -21.15 -17.84
C SER A 532 13.25 -22.45 -18.63
N PRO A 533 14.16 -22.51 -19.63
CA PRO A 533 14.23 -23.63 -20.56
C PRO A 533 14.65 -24.95 -19.89
N ILE A 534 15.40 -24.84 -18.81
CA ILE A 534 15.76 -25.95 -17.92
C ILE A 534 15.54 -25.51 -16.47
N LYS A 535 15.31 -26.47 -15.57
CA LYS A 535 15.01 -26.21 -14.14
C LYS A 535 16.05 -25.34 -13.40
N ARG A 536 17.24 -25.18 -13.96
CA ARG A 536 18.38 -24.49 -13.32
C ARG A 536 18.70 -23.14 -13.97
N LEU A 537 18.09 -22.81 -15.09
CA LEU A 537 18.34 -21.57 -15.83
C LEU A 537 17.05 -20.73 -15.89
N SER A 538 17.12 -19.52 -15.42
CA SER A 538 16.06 -18.53 -15.59
C SER A 538 16.63 -17.26 -16.22
N ILE A 539 15.91 -16.75 -17.19
CA ILE A 539 16.16 -15.48 -17.84
C ILE A 539 14.89 -14.66 -17.71
N ALA A 540 14.99 -13.49 -17.16
CA ALA A 540 13.87 -12.58 -17.02
C ALA A 540 14.24 -11.19 -17.56
N GLY A 541 13.34 -10.59 -18.31
CA GLY A 541 13.48 -9.22 -18.77
C GLY A 541 12.20 -8.47 -18.53
N THR A 542 12.28 -7.26 -18.01
CA THR A 542 11.15 -6.37 -17.81
C THR A 542 11.45 -4.99 -18.37
N TYR A 543 10.43 -4.38 -18.93
CA TYR A 543 10.45 -3.00 -19.38
C TYR A 543 9.21 -2.30 -18.87
N ASN A 544 9.40 -1.19 -18.19
CA ASN A 544 8.30 -0.34 -17.71
C ASN A 544 8.62 1.12 -18.02
N ARG A 545 7.61 1.84 -18.48
CA ARG A 545 7.69 3.28 -18.68
C ARG A 545 6.44 3.93 -18.14
N SER A 546 6.62 4.96 -17.34
CA SER A 546 5.54 5.72 -16.75
C SER A 546 5.72 7.22 -17.00
N PHE A 547 4.61 7.88 -17.23
CA PHE A 547 4.51 9.33 -17.27
C PHE A 547 3.49 9.77 -16.25
N SER A 548 3.79 10.82 -15.52
CA SER A 548 2.82 11.48 -14.66
C SER A 548 2.88 12.98 -14.84
N HIS A 549 1.73 13.59 -14.80
CA HIS A 549 1.57 15.03 -14.82
C HIS A 549 0.67 15.41 -13.66
N THR A 550 1.14 16.31 -12.83
CA THR A 550 0.38 16.85 -11.72
C THR A 550 0.30 18.36 -11.82
N LEU A 551 -0.85 18.90 -11.51
CA LEU A 551 -1.09 20.33 -11.41
C LEU A 551 -1.60 20.62 -10.00
N ALA A 552 -0.77 21.28 -9.19
CA ALA A 552 -1.11 21.68 -7.83
C ALA A 552 -0.80 23.16 -7.66
N ASN A 553 -1.76 23.95 -7.21
CA ASN A 553 -1.60 25.39 -6.96
C ASN A 553 -0.96 26.18 -8.13
N ALA A 554 -1.39 25.90 -9.36
CA ALA A 554 -0.84 26.43 -10.62
C ALA A 554 0.62 26.00 -10.93
N ILE A 555 1.21 25.11 -10.15
CA ILE A 555 2.51 24.53 -10.44
C ILE A 555 2.30 23.21 -11.20
N ALA A 556 2.75 23.18 -12.44
CA ALA A 556 2.72 21.98 -13.26
C ALA A 556 4.02 21.19 -13.09
N SER A 557 3.91 19.93 -12.70
CA SER A 557 5.03 18.99 -12.65
C SER A 557 4.80 17.86 -13.62
N ARG A 558 5.82 17.53 -14.39
CA ARG A 558 5.81 16.37 -15.28
C ARG A 558 6.98 15.47 -14.95
N ASN A 559 6.68 14.21 -14.67
CA ASN A 559 7.68 13.17 -14.43
C ASN A 559 7.58 12.09 -15.51
N SER A 560 8.71 11.67 -16.04
CA SER A 560 8.84 10.51 -16.90
C SER A 560 9.86 9.56 -16.30
N GLN A 561 9.51 8.31 -16.18
CA GLN A 561 10.39 7.27 -15.64
C GLN A 561 10.41 6.08 -16.60
N GLU A 562 11.59 5.54 -16.85
CA GLU A 562 11.78 4.36 -17.70
C GLU A 562 12.73 3.40 -16.97
N LEU A 563 12.32 2.15 -16.85
CA LEU A 563 13.09 1.08 -16.25
C LEU A 563 13.15 -0.10 -17.21
N PHE A 564 14.34 -0.48 -17.58
CA PHE A 564 14.64 -1.74 -18.25
C PHE A 564 15.49 -2.59 -17.32
N ASP A 565 15.11 -3.84 -17.14
CA ASP A 565 15.83 -4.80 -16.33
C ASP A 565 15.93 -6.14 -17.06
N LEU A 566 17.13 -6.69 -17.12
CA LEU A 566 17.42 -8.00 -17.70
C LEU A 566 18.23 -8.81 -16.72
N GLN A 567 17.79 -10.02 -16.40
CA GLN A 567 18.43 -10.90 -15.46
C GLN A 567 18.60 -12.29 -16.05
N LEU A 568 19.74 -12.87 -15.76
CA LEU A 568 20.07 -14.26 -16.02
C LEU A 568 20.52 -14.90 -14.73
N ARG A 569 19.93 -16.04 -14.36
CA ARG A 569 20.32 -16.84 -13.20
C ARG A 569 20.48 -18.28 -13.62
N TYR A 570 21.60 -18.87 -13.23
CA TYR A 570 21.87 -20.28 -13.42
C TYR A 570 22.38 -20.90 -12.13
N HIS A 571 21.76 -21.99 -11.71
CA HIS A 571 22.16 -22.73 -10.51
C HIS A 571 22.73 -24.09 -10.87
N PHE A 572 23.93 -24.35 -10.39
CA PHE A 572 24.53 -25.67 -10.47
C PHE A 572 24.92 -26.13 -9.07
N ARG A 573 24.13 -27.04 -8.48
CA ARG A 573 24.26 -27.45 -7.08
C ARG A 573 24.22 -26.24 -6.13
N ARG A 574 25.30 -25.94 -5.42
CA ARG A 574 25.45 -24.82 -4.49
C ARG A 574 26.07 -23.57 -5.13
N ILE A 575 26.35 -23.62 -6.42
CA ILE A 575 26.94 -22.49 -7.15
C ILE A 575 25.85 -21.82 -7.96
N GLY A 576 25.71 -20.53 -7.79
CA GLY A 576 24.85 -19.67 -8.57
C GLY A 576 25.66 -18.77 -9.49
N PHE A 577 25.24 -18.65 -10.73
CA PHE A 577 25.71 -17.66 -11.67
C PHE A 577 24.59 -16.66 -11.90
N ASN A 578 24.88 -15.39 -11.75
CA ASN A 578 23.95 -14.30 -11.99
C ASN A 578 24.61 -13.25 -12.89
N ALA A 579 23.84 -12.76 -13.85
CA ALA A 579 24.24 -11.64 -14.66
C ALA A 579 23.00 -10.79 -14.96
N GLY A 580 23.20 -9.51 -15.13
CA GLY A 580 22.10 -8.62 -15.47
C GLY A 580 22.54 -7.26 -15.96
N ALA A 581 21.59 -6.59 -16.54
CA ALA A 581 21.71 -5.22 -17.02
C ALA A 581 20.46 -4.46 -16.64
N THR A 582 20.62 -3.31 -16.03
CA THR A 582 19.52 -2.40 -15.72
C THR A 582 19.79 -1.04 -16.34
N ARG A 583 18.73 -0.43 -16.87
CA ARG A 583 18.74 0.96 -17.30
C ARG A 583 17.57 1.66 -16.64
N PHE A 584 17.88 2.68 -15.89
CA PHE A 584 16.93 3.59 -15.29
C PHE A 584 17.09 4.96 -15.93
N SER A 585 15.98 5.60 -16.28
CA SER A 585 15.97 6.97 -16.78
C SER A 585 14.83 7.73 -16.11
N GLN A 586 15.10 8.94 -15.68
CA GLN A 586 14.12 9.81 -15.05
C GLN A 586 14.26 11.24 -15.58
N GLY A 587 13.12 11.88 -15.83
CA GLY A 587 13.04 13.30 -16.18
C GLY A 587 11.95 13.99 -15.35
N ILE A 588 12.32 15.06 -14.66
CA ILE A 588 11.39 15.87 -13.84
C ILE A 588 11.40 17.30 -14.41
N SER A 589 10.32 17.73 -15.05
CA SER A 589 10.29 19.03 -15.73
C SER A 589 10.11 20.23 -14.80
N ALA A 590 9.51 20.02 -13.61
CA ALA A 590 9.33 21.09 -12.62
C ALA A 590 10.64 21.62 -12.03
N ALA A 591 11.67 20.78 -12.02
CA ALA A 591 12.96 21.09 -11.40
C ALA A 591 13.98 21.74 -12.37
N GLY A 592 13.61 21.98 -13.62
CA GLY A 592 14.60 22.40 -14.63
C GLY A 592 15.73 21.37 -14.86
N THR A 593 15.58 20.17 -14.29
CA THR A 593 16.54 19.07 -14.41
C THR A 593 16.51 18.50 -15.79
N ARG A 594 17.68 18.19 -16.35
CA ARG A 594 17.74 17.44 -17.60
C ARG A 594 17.38 15.99 -17.33
N PRO A 595 16.62 15.34 -18.25
CA PRO A 595 16.42 13.90 -18.15
C PRO A 595 17.77 13.19 -18.08
N GLY A 596 17.94 12.34 -17.11
CA GLY A 596 19.18 11.62 -16.92
C GLY A 596 18.94 10.11 -16.86
N SER A 597 19.98 9.34 -17.09
CA SER A 597 19.95 7.89 -17.04
C SER A 597 21.08 7.30 -16.22
N VAL A 598 20.80 6.12 -15.64
CA VAL A 598 21.80 5.26 -15.00
C VAL A 598 21.73 3.89 -15.65
N ASN A 599 22.88 3.40 -16.10
CA ASN A 599 23.02 2.04 -16.60
C ASN A 599 23.87 1.25 -15.61
N SER A 600 23.42 0.08 -15.23
CA SER A 600 24.16 -0.85 -14.39
C SER A 600 24.28 -2.21 -15.05
N TYR A 601 25.46 -2.77 -14.99
CA TYR A 601 25.76 -4.12 -15.47
C TYR A 601 26.40 -4.90 -14.35
N TYR A 602 25.99 -6.13 -14.18
CA TYR A 602 26.63 -7.01 -13.23
C TYR A 602 26.75 -8.43 -13.77
N ALA A 603 27.80 -9.10 -13.36
CA ALA A 603 27.97 -10.52 -13.59
C ALA A 603 28.70 -11.11 -12.39
N GLY A 604 28.23 -12.22 -11.83
CA GLY A 604 28.81 -12.76 -10.63
C GLY A 604 28.58 -14.26 -10.48
N ILE A 605 29.40 -14.82 -9.62
CA ILE A 605 29.32 -16.20 -9.16
C ILE A 605 29.12 -16.15 -7.66
N SER A 606 28.15 -16.89 -7.18
CA SER A 606 27.88 -17.05 -5.76
C SER A 606 27.93 -18.51 -5.35
N ARG A 607 28.36 -18.77 -4.12
CA ARG A 607 28.32 -20.08 -3.55
C ARG A 607 27.84 -20.03 -2.12
N TRP A 608 26.86 -20.88 -1.82
CA TRP A 608 26.38 -21.08 -0.46
C TRP A 608 27.23 -22.11 0.27
N PHE A 609 27.59 -21.80 1.49
CA PHE A 609 28.34 -22.65 2.41
C PHE A 609 27.48 -22.85 3.67
N ASP A 610 27.35 -24.08 4.11
CA ASP A 610 26.89 -24.40 5.45
C ASP A 610 28.14 -24.53 6.32
N PHE A 611 28.26 -23.68 7.31
CA PHE A 611 29.47 -23.69 8.17
C PHE A 611 29.30 -24.64 9.35
N PHE A 612 28.13 -24.65 9.99
CA PHE A 612 27.75 -25.56 11.06
C PHE A 612 26.24 -25.58 11.29
#